data_d7284c92b159770d9277d3bd5d7397ce
#
_entry.id   d7284c92b159770d9277d3bd5d7397ce
#
_cell.length_a   1.000
_cell.length_b   1.000
_cell.length_c   1.000
_cell.angle_alpha   90.00
_cell.angle_beta   90.00
_cell.angle_gamma   90.00
#
_symmetry.space_group_name_H-M   'P 1'
#
loop_
_entity.id
_entity.type
_entity.pdbx_description
1 polymer ?
#
loop_
_entity_poly.entity_id
_entity_poly.type
_entity_poly.pdbx_seq_one_letter_code
_entity_poly.pdbx_strand_id
1 'polypeptide(L)'
;SMLITTLIAMIVPQVAFVLPLFIEITTLGLYDTAWAIILPGTFFPFGVFLSYIYFSTTIPLELYEAARIDGAGDWGVFMRVALPLSKGLIGMLAFFSFQMNWINFFLPYLVVNSGEVLTLPVGLGILFSSTPALNPQVGANVLPIRGPEIALAGLMVAIPILLVFLASARLLVRGVLSGSVKS
;
A
#
# COMPACT_ATOMS: atom_id res chain seq x y z
N SER A 1 -19.70 -10.62 -10.45
CA SER A 1 -18.72 -9.95 -11.30
C SER A 1 -17.55 -9.44 -10.47
N MET A 2 -16.35 -9.45 -11.02
CA MET A 2 -15.09 -9.06 -10.36
C MET A 2 -15.17 -7.70 -9.66
N LEU A 3 -15.82 -6.70 -10.26
CA LEU A 3 -16.01 -5.38 -9.68
C LEU A 3 -16.78 -5.40 -8.34
N ILE A 4 -17.88 -6.15 -8.27
CA ILE A 4 -18.68 -6.25 -7.04
C ILE A 4 -17.85 -6.89 -5.92
N THR A 5 -17.11 -7.96 -6.23
CA THR A 5 -16.23 -8.61 -5.26
C THR A 5 -15.16 -7.64 -4.73
N THR A 6 -14.58 -6.82 -5.61
CA THR A 6 -13.59 -5.81 -5.24
C THR A 6 -14.20 -4.72 -4.34
N LEU A 7 -15.40 -4.25 -4.66
CA LEU A 7 -16.11 -3.26 -3.84
C LEU A 7 -16.45 -3.81 -2.45
N ILE A 8 -16.93 -5.06 -2.38
CA ILE A 8 -17.18 -5.75 -1.09
C ILE A 8 -15.89 -5.83 -0.28
N ALA A 9 -14.77 -6.21 -0.91
CA ALA A 9 -13.48 -6.30 -0.22
C ALA A 9 -12.98 -4.95 0.33
N MET A 10 -13.37 -3.82 -0.29
CA MET A 10 -13.04 -2.49 0.21
C MET A 10 -13.91 -2.04 1.39
N ILE A 11 -15.15 -2.52 1.47
CA ILE A 11 -16.09 -2.13 2.55
C ILE A 11 -15.76 -2.86 3.86
N VAL A 12 -15.23 -4.08 3.77
CA VAL A 12 -14.92 -4.86 4.98
C VAL A 12 -13.75 -4.20 5.73
N PRO A 13 -13.91 -3.88 7.03
CA PRO A 13 -12.84 -3.30 7.82
C PRO A 13 -11.61 -4.21 7.87
N GLN A 14 -10.43 -3.70 7.57
CA GLN A 14 -9.18 -4.48 7.61
C GLN A 14 -8.96 -5.17 8.95
N VAL A 15 -9.34 -4.51 10.05
CA VAL A 15 -9.22 -5.07 11.41
C VAL A 15 -10.00 -6.38 11.57
N ALA A 16 -11.12 -6.55 10.86
CA ALA A 16 -11.91 -7.79 10.92
C ALA A 16 -11.16 -9.02 10.34
N PHE A 17 -10.23 -8.78 9.43
CA PHE A 17 -9.43 -9.86 8.84
C PHE A 17 -8.18 -10.23 9.65
N VAL A 18 -7.78 -9.41 10.61
CA VAL A 18 -6.50 -9.59 11.29
C VAL A 18 -6.42 -10.91 12.04
N LEU A 19 -7.46 -11.29 12.78
CA LEU A 19 -7.46 -12.57 13.50
C LEU A 19 -7.46 -13.78 12.57
N PRO A 20 -8.31 -13.88 11.54
CA PRO A 20 -8.22 -14.92 10.52
C PRO A 20 -6.85 -14.98 9.84
N LEU A 21 -6.27 -13.83 9.46
CA LEU A 21 -4.94 -13.77 8.85
C LEU A 21 -3.84 -14.23 9.80
N PHE A 22 -3.92 -13.89 11.07
CA PHE A 22 -2.97 -14.36 12.07
C PHE A 22 -2.97 -15.88 12.18
N ILE A 23 -4.16 -16.50 12.23
CA ILE A 23 -4.32 -17.95 12.26
C ILE A 23 -3.73 -18.58 10.99
N GLU A 24 -4.03 -18.03 9.82
CA GLU A 24 -3.53 -18.54 8.54
C GLU A 24 -1.99 -18.44 8.46
N ILE A 25 -1.42 -17.29 8.82
CA ILE A 25 0.02 -17.04 8.84
C ILE A 25 0.74 -18.03 9.77
N THR A 26 0.15 -18.30 10.95
CA THR A 26 0.73 -19.25 11.90
C THR A 26 0.60 -20.71 11.42
N THR A 27 -0.51 -21.08 10.82
CA THR A 27 -0.70 -22.45 10.27
C THR A 27 0.20 -22.73 9.08
N LEU A 28 0.50 -21.70 8.28
CA LEU A 28 1.45 -21.80 7.17
C LEU A 28 2.93 -21.74 7.61
N GLY A 29 3.20 -21.58 8.91
CA GLY A 29 4.57 -21.50 9.43
C GLY A 29 5.30 -20.22 9.02
N LEU A 30 4.57 -19.16 8.67
CA LEU A 30 5.13 -17.87 8.21
C LEU A 30 5.29 -16.85 9.36
N TYR A 31 4.82 -17.18 10.58
CA TYR A 31 4.94 -16.30 11.74
C TYR A 31 6.38 -15.87 11.96
N ASP A 32 6.59 -14.60 12.29
CA ASP A 32 7.89 -13.99 12.52
C ASP A 32 8.84 -14.02 11.32
N THR A 33 8.28 -13.96 10.11
CA THR A 33 9.02 -13.85 8.86
C THR A 33 8.57 -12.63 8.05
N ALA A 34 9.42 -12.15 7.12
CA ALA A 34 9.04 -11.09 6.19
C ALA A 34 7.80 -11.47 5.33
N TRP A 35 7.60 -12.75 5.03
CA TRP A 35 6.46 -13.24 4.26
C TRP A 35 5.12 -13.06 4.97
N ALA A 36 5.10 -13.05 6.31
CA ALA A 36 3.91 -12.75 7.10
C ALA A 36 3.33 -11.36 6.81
N ILE A 37 4.17 -10.42 6.35
CA ILE A 37 3.77 -9.06 6.00
C ILE A 37 3.59 -8.93 4.48
N ILE A 38 4.53 -9.46 3.70
CA ILE A 38 4.58 -9.30 2.23
C ILE A 38 3.34 -9.92 1.58
N LEU A 39 2.99 -11.16 1.92
CA LEU A 39 1.88 -11.86 1.27
C LEU A 39 0.53 -11.15 1.46
N PRO A 40 0.09 -10.80 2.68
CA PRO A 40 -1.14 -10.02 2.85
C PRO A 40 -1.06 -8.63 2.21
N GLY A 41 0.13 -8.00 2.23
CA GLY A 41 0.39 -6.70 1.61
C GLY A 41 0.22 -6.67 0.10
N THR A 42 0.24 -7.82 -0.58
CA THR A 42 -0.03 -7.91 -2.03
C THR A 42 -1.52 -7.77 -2.35
N PHE A 43 -2.40 -7.98 -1.39
CA PHE A 43 -3.84 -7.83 -1.58
C PHE A 43 -4.25 -6.37 -1.56
N PHE A 44 -4.50 -5.80 -2.75
CA PHE A 44 -4.75 -4.38 -2.94
C PHE A 44 -6.06 -4.14 -3.73
N PRO A 45 -7.25 -4.32 -3.13
CA PRO A 45 -8.54 -4.16 -3.79
C PRO A 45 -8.75 -2.77 -4.39
N PHE A 46 -8.33 -1.72 -3.69
CA PHE A 46 -8.41 -0.34 -4.20
C PHE A 46 -7.65 -0.18 -5.51
N GLY A 47 -6.50 -0.81 -5.65
CA GLY A 47 -5.72 -0.79 -6.90
C GLY A 47 -6.44 -1.47 -8.06
N VAL A 48 -7.12 -2.59 -7.78
CA VAL A 48 -7.95 -3.28 -8.78
C VAL A 48 -9.12 -2.39 -9.22
N PHE A 49 -9.81 -1.76 -8.27
CA PHE A 49 -10.90 -0.84 -8.55
C PHE A 49 -10.43 0.37 -9.36
N LEU A 50 -9.33 1.00 -8.95
CA LEU A 50 -8.76 2.16 -9.65
C LEU A 50 -8.34 1.80 -11.08
N SER A 51 -7.75 0.61 -11.27
CA SER A 51 -7.38 0.09 -12.60
C SER A 51 -8.62 -0.09 -13.48
N TYR A 52 -9.67 -0.69 -12.94
CA TYR A 52 -10.91 -0.88 -13.66
C TYR A 52 -11.50 0.45 -14.14
N ILE A 53 -11.62 1.44 -13.25
CA ILE A 53 -12.12 2.77 -13.62
C ILE A 53 -11.23 3.41 -14.70
N TYR A 54 -9.93 3.38 -14.52
CA TYR A 54 -9.00 3.97 -15.48
C TYR A 54 -9.14 3.36 -16.88
N PHE A 55 -9.12 2.04 -16.99
CA PHE A 55 -9.23 1.36 -18.28
C PHE A 55 -10.61 1.54 -18.93
N SER A 56 -11.66 1.68 -18.13
CA SER A 56 -13.02 1.88 -18.66
C SER A 56 -13.33 3.31 -19.07
N THR A 57 -12.59 4.31 -18.56
CA THR A 57 -12.94 5.73 -18.79
C THR A 57 -11.86 6.50 -19.54
N THR A 58 -10.59 6.12 -19.42
CA THR A 58 -9.47 6.94 -19.90
C THR A 58 -8.95 6.48 -21.27
N ILE A 59 -8.97 5.19 -21.55
CA ILE A 59 -8.46 4.66 -22.83
C ILE A 59 -9.62 4.47 -23.80
N PRO A 60 -9.61 5.16 -24.95
CA PRO A 60 -10.62 4.99 -25.98
C PRO A 60 -10.69 3.56 -26.52
N LEU A 61 -11.89 3.05 -26.74
CA LEU A 61 -12.11 1.68 -27.23
C LEU A 61 -11.50 1.47 -28.62
N GLU A 62 -11.53 2.52 -29.42
CA GLU A 62 -10.99 2.54 -30.78
C GLU A 62 -9.52 2.14 -30.86
N LEU A 63 -8.72 2.44 -29.83
CA LEU A 63 -7.30 2.03 -29.77
C LEU A 63 -7.15 0.52 -29.62
N TYR A 64 -8.04 -0.11 -28.86
CA TYR A 64 -8.05 -1.57 -28.71
C TYR A 64 -8.51 -2.25 -30.00
N GLU A 65 -9.53 -1.69 -30.66
CA GLU A 65 -10.04 -2.21 -31.92
C GLU A 65 -9.01 -2.08 -33.05
N ALA A 66 -8.35 -0.94 -33.19
CA ALA A 66 -7.26 -0.74 -34.15
C ALA A 66 -6.14 -1.75 -33.96
N ALA A 67 -5.67 -1.97 -32.74
CA ALA A 67 -4.62 -2.94 -32.46
C ALA A 67 -5.04 -4.39 -32.80
N ARG A 68 -6.34 -4.72 -32.63
CA ARG A 68 -6.85 -6.03 -33.04
C ARG A 68 -6.96 -6.19 -34.55
N ILE A 69 -7.30 -5.13 -35.28
CA ILE A 69 -7.30 -5.10 -36.74
C ILE A 69 -5.85 -5.32 -37.27
N ASP A 70 -4.85 -4.75 -36.58
CA ASP A 70 -3.42 -4.95 -36.87
C ASP A 70 -2.91 -6.35 -36.49
N GLY A 71 -3.80 -7.25 -36.07
CA GLY A 71 -3.48 -8.65 -35.75
C GLY A 71 -2.91 -8.87 -34.33
N ALA A 72 -3.00 -7.88 -33.42
CA ALA A 72 -2.57 -8.07 -32.06
C ALA A 72 -3.58 -8.94 -31.28
N GLY A 73 -3.11 -10.04 -30.68
CA GLY A 73 -3.89 -10.78 -29.68
C GLY A 73 -4.01 -9.99 -28.36
N ASP A 74 -4.86 -10.46 -27.43
CA ASP A 74 -5.16 -9.74 -26.16
C ASP A 74 -3.92 -9.37 -25.36
N TRP A 75 -2.91 -10.24 -25.30
CA TRP A 75 -1.63 -9.94 -24.66
C TRP A 75 -0.84 -8.86 -25.39
N GLY A 76 -0.89 -8.86 -26.72
CA GLY A 76 -0.25 -7.83 -27.56
C GLY A 76 -0.91 -6.46 -27.37
N VAL A 77 -2.24 -6.41 -27.32
CA VAL A 77 -3.03 -5.21 -27.01
C VAL A 77 -2.67 -4.69 -25.62
N PHE A 78 -2.62 -5.56 -24.61
CA PHE A 78 -2.24 -5.17 -23.26
C PHE A 78 -0.84 -4.56 -23.20
N MET A 79 0.19 -5.25 -23.74
CA MET A 79 1.58 -4.83 -23.62
C MET A 79 1.94 -3.63 -24.49
N ARG A 80 1.34 -3.50 -25.68
CA ARG A 80 1.71 -2.46 -26.66
C ARG A 80 0.82 -1.23 -26.61
N VAL A 81 -0.41 -1.36 -26.12
CA VAL A 81 -1.39 -0.27 -26.08
C VAL A 81 -1.75 0.09 -24.65
N ALA A 82 -2.37 -0.83 -23.89
CA ALA A 82 -2.91 -0.52 -22.59
C ALA A 82 -1.83 -0.12 -21.56
N LEU A 83 -0.80 -0.92 -21.42
CA LEU A 83 0.26 -0.71 -20.43
C LEU A 83 1.07 0.59 -20.67
N PRO A 84 1.51 0.93 -21.88
CA PRO A 84 2.20 2.19 -22.14
C PRO A 84 1.33 3.43 -21.90
N LEU A 85 0.04 3.35 -22.20
CA LEU A 85 -0.91 4.43 -21.94
C LEU A 85 -1.25 4.58 -20.45
N SER A 86 -0.99 3.54 -19.65
CA SER A 86 -1.32 3.49 -18.21
C SER A 86 -0.19 3.98 -17.29
N LYS A 87 0.84 4.66 -17.79
CA LYS A 87 1.96 5.12 -16.96
C LYS A 87 1.53 5.97 -15.77
N GLY A 88 0.51 6.82 -15.93
CA GLY A 88 -0.08 7.60 -14.83
C GLY A 88 -0.75 6.72 -13.79
N LEU A 89 -1.53 5.72 -14.22
CA LEU A 89 -2.15 4.72 -13.34
C LEU A 89 -1.10 3.94 -12.56
N ILE A 90 -0.04 3.45 -13.23
CA ILE A 90 1.03 2.70 -12.58
C ILE A 90 1.67 3.53 -11.47
N GLY A 91 1.93 4.82 -11.71
CA GLY A 91 2.45 5.73 -10.69
C GLY A 91 1.52 5.88 -9.49
N MET A 92 0.20 6.00 -9.73
CA MET A 92 -0.81 6.05 -8.66
C MET A 92 -0.85 4.74 -7.87
N LEU A 93 -0.90 3.60 -8.55
CA LEU A 93 -0.91 2.28 -7.90
C LEU A 93 0.33 2.05 -7.05
N ALA A 94 1.51 2.37 -7.58
CA ALA A 94 2.77 2.25 -6.85
C ALA A 94 2.78 3.12 -5.60
N PHE A 95 2.33 4.38 -5.70
CA PHE A 95 2.26 5.28 -4.55
C PHE A 95 1.28 4.77 -3.47
N PHE A 96 0.05 4.46 -3.84
CA PHE A 96 -0.96 4.03 -2.86
C PHE A 96 -0.63 2.66 -2.25
N SER A 97 -0.11 1.72 -3.04
CA SER A 97 0.35 0.43 -2.52
C SER A 97 1.52 0.61 -1.54
N PHE A 98 2.50 1.44 -1.89
CA PHE A 98 3.60 1.76 -0.98
C PHE A 98 3.09 2.40 0.30
N GLN A 99 2.26 3.45 0.20
CA GLN A 99 1.71 4.15 1.36
C GLN A 99 0.95 3.20 2.29
N MET A 100 0.04 2.40 1.74
CA MET A 100 -0.78 1.47 2.52
C MET A 100 0.08 0.46 3.30
N ASN A 101 1.09 -0.10 2.65
CA ASN A 101 1.99 -1.07 3.28
C ASN A 101 2.97 -0.40 4.25
N TRP A 102 3.49 0.80 3.91
CA TRP A 102 4.45 1.51 4.75
C TRP A 102 3.87 1.93 6.09
N ILE A 103 2.62 2.41 6.13
CA ILE A 103 1.96 2.86 7.38
C ILE A 103 1.28 1.72 8.13
N ASN A 104 1.30 0.48 7.60
CA ASN A 104 0.66 -0.64 8.24
C ASN A 104 1.37 -0.97 9.56
N PHE A 105 0.66 -0.79 10.65
CA PHE A 105 1.14 -1.05 12.01
C PHE A 105 0.59 -2.35 12.56
N PHE A 106 -0.72 -2.56 12.41
CA PHE A 106 -1.47 -3.51 13.21
C PHE A 106 -1.12 -4.98 12.87
N LEU A 107 -1.11 -5.33 11.59
CA LEU A 107 -0.75 -6.69 11.19
C LEU A 107 0.72 -7.01 11.51
N PRO A 108 1.71 -6.19 11.12
CA PRO A 108 3.10 -6.43 11.51
C PRO A 108 3.30 -6.55 13.02
N TYR A 109 2.63 -5.74 13.82
CA TYR A 109 2.68 -5.80 15.27
C TYR A 109 2.27 -7.15 15.85
N LEU A 110 1.32 -7.84 15.19
CA LEU A 110 0.82 -9.15 15.64
C LEU A 110 1.64 -10.33 15.13
N VAL A 111 2.21 -10.22 13.93
CA VAL A 111 2.83 -11.37 13.23
C VAL A 111 4.36 -11.36 13.26
N VAL A 112 4.98 -10.29 13.75
CA VAL A 112 6.44 -10.16 13.86
C VAL A 112 6.83 -9.92 15.31
N ASN A 113 7.80 -10.69 15.80
CA ASN A 113 8.30 -10.59 17.16
C ASN A 113 9.83 -10.34 17.21
N SER A 114 10.57 -10.81 16.21
CA SER A 114 12.04 -10.62 16.14
C SER A 114 12.41 -9.21 15.66
N GLY A 115 13.51 -8.66 16.21
CA GLY A 115 14.03 -7.36 15.79
C GLY A 115 14.51 -7.31 14.33
N GLU A 116 14.76 -8.45 13.70
CA GLU A 116 15.29 -8.53 12.33
C GLU A 116 14.25 -8.16 11.26
N VAL A 117 12.95 -8.39 11.54
CA VAL A 117 11.84 -8.17 10.58
C VAL A 117 10.92 -7.03 11.05
N LEU A 118 11.29 -6.35 12.13
CA LEU A 118 10.48 -5.29 12.71
C LEU A 118 10.30 -4.12 11.74
N THR A 119 9.04 -3.74 11.48
CA THR A 119 8.77 -2.57 10.63
C THR A 119 8.96 -1.26 11.40
N LEU A 120 9.32 -0.19 10.70
CA LEU A 120 9.52 1.13 11.29
C LEU A 120 8.30 1.64 12.09
N PRO A 121 7.05 1.54 11.61
CA PRO A 121 5.87 1.92 12.40
C PRO A 121 5.72 1.12 13.69
N VAL A 122 5.99 -0.18 13.66
CA VAL A 122 5.94 -1.03 14.86
C VAL A 122 7.03 -0.65 15.84
N GLY A 123 8.27 -0.47 15.36
CA GLY A 123 9.38 0.01 16.18
C GLY A 123 9.08 1.35 16.84
N LEU A 124 8.47 2.28 16.10
CA LEU A 124 8.02 3.57 16.64
C LEU A 124 6.94 3.41 17.71
N GLY A 125 5.98 2.51 17.51
CA GLY A 125 4.95 2.20 18.50
C GLY A 125 5.52 1.64 19.80
N ILE A 126 6.50 0.72 19.70
CA ILE A 126 7.23 0.16 20.85
C ILE A 126 8.01 1.27 21.56
N LEU A 127 8.70 2.13 20.81
CA LEU A 127 9.43 3.27 21.34
C LEU A 127 8.51 4.19 22.15
N PHE A 128 7.35 4.53 21.62
CA PHE A 128 6.37 5.39 22.29
C PHE A 128 5.81 4.73 23.54
N SER A 129 5.47 3.46 23.51
CA SER A 129 4.93 2.73 24.65
C SER A 129 5.95 2.54 25.77
N SER A 130 7.24 2.50 25.46
CA SER A 130 8.34 2.36 26.43
C SER A 130 8.90 3.69 26.94
N THR A 131 8.39 4.84 26.47
CA THR A 131 8.90 6.16 26.84
C THR A 131 8.08 6.78 28.00
N PRO A 132 8.69 7.11 29.14
CA PRO A 132 7.98 7.69 30.29
C PRO A 132 7.25 9.00 29.98
N ALA A 133 7.75 9.79 29.02
CA ALA A 133 7.13 11.04 28.59
C ALA A 133 5.75 10.84 27.92
N LEU A 134 5.52 9.67 27.29
CA LEU A 134 4.28 9.35 26.61
C LEU A 134 3.46 8.27 27.34
N ASN A 135 4.10 7.48 28.17
CA ASN A 135 3.47 6.46 29.02
C ASN A 135 3.94 6.59 30.47
N PRO A 136 3.23 7.36 31.32
CA PRO A 136 3.61 7.60 32.72
C PRO A 136 3.67 6.34 33.59
N GLN A 137 3.10 5.21 33.14
CA GLN A 137 3.13 3.93 33.85
C GLN A 137 4.47 3.20 33.71
N VAL A 138 5.29 3.59 32.74
CA VAL A 138 6.62 3.04 32.55
C VAL A 138 7.55 3.71 33.57
N GLY A 139 8.08 2.93 34.52
CA GLY A 139 8.94 3.44 35.60
C GLY A 139 10.22 4.13 35.07
N ALA A 140 10.82 4.96 35.92
CA ALA A 140 11.96 5.82 35.59
C ALA A 140 13.27 5.10 35.16
N ASN A 141 13.30 3.77 35.16
CA ASN A 141 14.48 2.96 34.82
C ASN A 141 14.60 2.59 33.34
N VAL A 142 13.75 3.17 32.47
CA VAL A 142 13.79 2.96 31.02
C VAL A 142 14.57 4.10 30.37
N LEU A 143 15.15 3.84 29.21
CA LEU A 143 15.95 4.82 28.45
C LEU A 143 15.32 6.21 28.48
N PRO A 144 16.04 7.26 28.86
CA PRO A 144 15.52 8.63 28.99
C PRO A 144 15.34 9.26 27.60
N ILE A 145 14.37 8.73 26.82
CA ILE A 145 14.00 9.26 25.51
C ILE A 145 13.23 10.55 25.72
N ARG A 146 13.71 11.61 25.11
CA ARG A 146 13.17 12.97 25.22
C ARG A 146 12.37 13.36 23.99
N GLY A 147 11.68 14.49 24.04
CA GLY A 147 10.86 14.99 22.93
C GLY A 147 11.57 15.06 21.59
N PRO A 148 12.84 15.55 21.50
CA PRO A 148 13.56 15.60 20.23
C PRO A 148 13.79 14.23 19.58
N GLU A 149 14.12 13.20 20.36
CA GLU A 149 14.32 11.84 19.82
C GLU A 149 13.00 11.22 19.31
N ILE A 150 11.90 11.50 19.99
CA ILE A 150 10.57 11.09 19.56
C ILE A 150 10.20 11.77 18.23
N ALA A 151 10.45 13.08 18.11
CA ALA A 151 10.21 13.82 16.89
C ALA A 151 11.06 13.30 15.72
N LEU A 152 12.34 12.99 15.98
CA LEU A 152 13.23 12.41 14.98
C LEU A 152 12.73 11.04 14.50
N ALA A 153 12.31 10.18 15.42
CA ALA A 153 11.75 8.86 15.08
C ALA A 153 10.47 8.99 14.23
N GLY A 154 9.59 9.96 14.55
CA GLY A 154 8.43 10.28 13.72
C GLY A 154 8.80 10.75 12.31
N LEU A 155 9.83 11.59 12.18
CA LEU A 155 10.34 12.03 10.89
C LEU A 155 10.91 10.86 10.06
N MET A 156 11.59 9.91 10.68
CA MET A 156 12.09 8.72 9.99
C MET A 156 10.98 7.90 9.34
N VAL A 157 9.78 7.86 9.94
CA VAL A 157 8.61 7.22 9.33
C VAL A 157 7.97 8.10 8.25
N ALA A 158 7.95 9.41 8.42
CA ALA A 158 7.29 10.35 7.51
C ALA A 158 8.09 10.63 6.23
N ILE A 159 9.43 10.74 6.33
CA ILE A 159 10.30 11.11 5.20
C ILE A 159 10.16 10.17 4.00
N PRO A 160 10.19 8.83 4.13
CA PRO A 160 10.06 7.95 2.97
C PRO A 160 8.74 8.13 2.21
N ILE A 161 7.62 8.33 2.92
CA ILE A 161 6.33 8.62 2.28
C ILE A 161 6.40 9.92 1.50
N LEU A 162 6.97 10.96 2.09
CA LEU A 162 7.13 12.26 1.45
C LEU A 162 8.00 12.16 0.19
N LEU A 163 9.11 11.42 0.25
CA LEU A 163 9.99 11.21 -0.90
C LEU A 163 9.29 10.46 -2.03
N VAL A 164 8.57 9.39 -1.72
CA VAL A 164 7.80 8.63 -2.72
C VAL A 164 6.66 9.48 -3.28
N PHE A 165 5.99 10.29 -2.45
CA PHE A 165 4.99 11.25 -2.91
C PHE A 165 5.59 12.26 -3.90
N LEU A 166 6.69 12.91 -3.56
CA LEU A 166 7.35 13.89 -4.43
C LEU A 166 7.82 13.26 -5.75
N ALA A 167 8.34 12.04 -5.71
CA ALA A 167 8.76 11.31 -6.91
C ALA A 167 7.56 10.95 -7.81
N SER A 168 6.42 10.57 -7.22
CA SER A 168 5.21 10.17 -7.93
C SER A 168 4.26 11.34 -8.26
N ALA A 169 4.43 12.51 -7.65
CA ALA A 169 3.53 13.65 -7.76
C ALA A 169 3.23 14.06 -9.21
N ARG A 170 4.25 14.07 -10.09
CA ARG A 170 4.06 14.38 -11.52
C ARG A 170 3.22 13.34 -12.24
N LEU A 171 3.32 12.08 -11.87
CA LEU A 171 2.52 10.99 -12.45
C LEU A 171 1.09 11.02 -11.92
N LEU A 172 0.92 11.33 -10.62
CA LEU A 172 -0.38 11.49 -9.98
C LEU A 172 -1.19 12.60 -10.65
N VAL A 173 -0.61 13.79 -10.82
CA VAL A 173 -1.27 14.93 -11.45
C VAL A 173 -1.66 14.64 -12.89
N ARG A 174 -0.78 14.04 -13.68
CA ARG A 174 -1.09 13.67 -15.06
C ARG A 174 -2.19 12.61 -15.16
N GLY A 175 -2.20 11.64 -14.26
CA GLY A 175 -3.24 10.60 -14.22
C GLY A 175 -4.62 11.14 -13.89
N VAL A 176 -4.71 12.12 -12.98
CA VAL A 176 -5.99 12.76 -12.61
C VAL A 176 -6.49 13.69 -13.72
N LEU A 177 -5.61 14.49 -14.33
CA LEU A 177 -6.00 15.45 -15.37
C LEU A 177 -6.42 14.78 -16.68
N SER A 178 -5.86 13.63 -17.04
CA SER A 178 -6.28 12.88 -18.23
C SER A 178 -7.71 12.34 -18.15
N GLY A 179 -8.24 12.13 -16.94
CA GLY A 179 -9.62 11.72 -16.71
C GLY A 179 -10.64 12.87 -16.68
N SER A 180 -10.19 14.12 -16.50
CA SER A 180 -11.09 15.29 -16.33
C SER A 180 -11.37 16.08 -17.61
N VAL A 181 -10.70 15.79 -18.72
CA VAL A 181 -10.83 16.54 -19.99
C VAL A 181 -11.77 15.81 -20.97
N LYS A 182 -12.90 15.32 -20.50
CA LYS A 182 -14.05 14.92 -21.35
C LYS A 182 -15.29 15.65 -20.83
N SER A 183 -15.37 16.92 -21.16
CA SER A 183 -16.65 17.67 -21.22
C SER A 183 -16.80 18.25 -22.61
#